data_3105dbb468e98de114c907729c66e58b
#
_entry.id   3105dbb468e98de114c907729c66e58b
#
_cell.length_a   1.000
_cell.length_b   1.000
_cell.length_c   1.000
_cell.angle_alpha   90.00
_cell.angle_beta   90.00
_cell.angle_gamma   90.00
#
_symmetry.space_group_name_H-M   'P 1'
#
loop_
_entity.id
_entity.type
_entity.pdbx_description
1 polymer ?
#
loop_
_entity_poly.entity_id
_entity_poly.type
_entity_poly.pdbx_seq_one_letter_code
_entity_poly.pdbx_strand_id
1 'polypeptide(L)'
;MKVKFQIVGVLLAAFMILTGFKAEAATGTDWNDSVVTAVGTGIAPNGTTGAQARVLARRAAIADAQRQLAEAVNGVNVDAETTVEQMAVTSDIVRTKVSATLKGAKIVSENITSDGAYEVTMQLPMFGTSSIAQAVLPPPEVKVPFPTPTVDTKVTVTVNSGYTGVIVDCRGFGLNPVMSPVIKDTNGTKLYGHQNLDYDLVIRDGMASYAHDMTQASRAGSNPLVIKAERLADHNANPVLSTSDGNKLLLENNASGFLSRTAVVFLY
;
A
#
# COMPACT_ATOMS: atom_id res chain seq x y z
N MET A 1 42.21 -62.82 0.59
CA MET A 1 40.79 -62.84 0.19
C MET A 1 40.18 -61.51 0.60
N LYS A 2 40.00 -60.56 -0.34
CA LYS A 2 39.51 -59.20 -0.06
C LYS A 2 38.04 -59.12 -0.54
N VAL A 3 37.13 -58.99 0.41
CA VAL A 3 35.70 -58.78 0.15
C VAL A 3 35.46 -57.30 -0.03
N LYS A 4 35.05 -56.88 -1.26
CA LYS A 4 34.63 -55.51 -1.55
C LYS A 4 33.13 -55.37 -1.18
N PHE A 5 32.81 -54.52 -0.22
CA PHE A 5 31.46 -54.00 0.03
C PHE A 5 31.13 -52.90 -0.96
N GLN A 6 30.17 -53.12 -1.82
CA GLN A 6 29.54 -52.06 -2.64
C GLN A 6 28.40 -51.48 -1.83
N ILE A 7 28.49 -50.20 -1.52
CA ILE A 7 27.44 -49.42 -0.93
C ILE A 7 26.60 -48.88 -2.10
N VAL A 8 25.39 -49.39 -2.26
CA VAL A 8 24.37 -48.86 -3.16
C VAL A 8 23.68 -47.70 -2.45
N GLY A 9 24.00 -46.47 -2.86
CA GLY A 9 23.37 -45.26 -2.40
C GLY A 9 21.99 -45.10 -3.07
N VAL A 10 20.93 -45.27 -2.32
CA VAL A 10 19.57 -44.91 -2.77
C VAL A 10 19.40 -43.41 -2.60
N LEU A 11 19.42 -42.69 -3.70
CA LEU A 11 19.07 -41.27 -3.77
C LEU A 11 17.54 -41.15 -3.72
N LEU A 12 17.01 -40.87 -2.52
CA LEU A 12 15.60 -40.50 -2.35
C LEU A 12 15.47 -39.02 -2.74
N ALA A 13 15.05 -38.75 -3.98
CA ALA A 13 14.67 -37.43 -4.41
C ALA A 13 13.32 -37.07 -3.75
N ALA A 14 13.38 -36.30 -2.68
CA ALA A 14 12.20 -35.69 -2.09
C ALA A 14 11.64 -34.64 -3.05
N PHE A 15 10.62 -35.02 -3.81
CA PHE A 15 9.84 -34.11 -4.63
C PHE A 15 8.97 -33.28 -3.66
N MET A 16 9.48 -32.13 -3.22
CA MET A 16 8.67 -31.12 -2.52
C MET A 16 7.64 -30.59 -3.51
N ILE A 17 6.42 -31.10 -3.42
CA ILE A 17 5.25 -30.49 -4.05
C ILE A 17 5.03 -29.18 -3.26
N LEU A 18 5.52 -28.06 -3.81
CA LEU A 18 5.09 -26.71 -3.40
C LEU A 18 3.62 -26.58 -3.82
N THR A 19 2.69 -27.03 -2.97
CA THR A 19 1.31 -26.59 -3.06
C THR A 19 1.30 -25.12 -2.67
N GLY A 20 1.41 -24.25 -3.66
CA GLY A 20 1.17 -22.83 -3.47
C GLY A 20 -0.25 -22.68 -2.96
N PHE A 21 -0.39 -22.42 -1.66
CA PHE A 21 -1.62 -21.86 -1.11
C PHE A 21 -1.82 -20.53 -1.85
N LYS A 22 -2.69 -20.50 -2.86
CA LYS A 22 -3.26 -19.25 -3.34
C LYS A 22 -4.09 -18.74 -2.16
N ALA A 23 -3.59 -17.69 -1.50
CA ALA A 23 -4.43 -16.94 -0.58
C ALA A 23 -5.65 -16.50 -1.40
N GLU A 24 -6.83 -16.89 -0.94
CA GLU A 24 -8.09 -16.48 -1.53
C GLU A 24 -8.14 -14.95 -1.44
N ALA A 25 -8.27 -14.28 -2.57
CA ALA A 25 -8.27 -12.83 -2.61
C ALA A 25 -9.52 -12.34 -1.86
N ALA A 26 -9.33 -11.67 -0.74
CA ALA A 26 -10.42 -11.06 0.01
C ALA A 26 -10.77 -9.68 -0.59
N THR A 27 -12.04 -9.31 -0.54
CA THR A 27 -12.46 -7.93 -0.87
C THR A 27 -11.91 -6.97 0.20
N GLY A 28 -11.22 -5.92 -0.24
CA GLY A 28 -10.65 -4.91 0.65
C GLY A 28 -9.46 -4.17 0.06
N THR A 29 -8.80 -3.39 0.92
CA THR A 29 -7.61 -2.61 0.58
C THR A 29 -6.37 -3.34 1.08
N ASP A 30 -5.46 -3.65 0.18
CA ASP A 30 -4.12 -4.13 0.50
C ASP A 30 -3.14 -2.95 0.45
N TRP A 31 -2.74 -2.49 1.63
CA TRP A 31 -1.82 -1.37 1.78
C TRP A 31 -0.36 -1.74 1.50
N ASN A 32 0.00 -3.01 1.64
CA ASN A 32 1.35 -3.49 1.32
C ASN A 32 1.58 -3.48 -0.20
N ASP A 33 0.63 -4.01 -0.96
CA ASP A 33 0.68 -4.03 -2.41
C ASP A 33 0.06 -2.78 -3.07
N SER A 34 -0.52 -1.88 -2.25
CA SER A 34 -1.16 -0.64 -2.70
C SER A 34 -2.24 -0.86 -3.77
N VAL A 35 -3.10 -1.85 -3.54
CA VAL A 35 -4.21 -2.19 -4.42
C VAL A 35 -5.52 -2.33 -3.65
N VAL A 36 -6.64 -2.05 -4.32
CA VAL A 36 -7.97 -2.38 -3.83
C VAL A 36 -8.48 -3.58 -4.64
N THR A 37 -8.91 -4.61 -3.95
CA THR A 37 -9.38 -5.86 -4.55
C THR A 37 -10.85 -6.08 -4.20
N ALA A 38 -11.62 -6.63 -5.13
CA ALA A 38 -12.97 -7.11 -4.88
C ALA A 38 -13.23 -8.43 -5.57
N VAL A 39 -13.93 -9.30 -4.87
CA VAL A 39 -14.34 -10.62 -5.36
C VAL A 39 -15.86 -10.63 -5.51
N GLY A 40 -16.34 -10.79 -6.72
CA GLY A 40 -17.76 -10.86 -7.03
C GLY A 40 -18.17 -12.25 -7.46
N THR A 41 -19.37 -12.64 -7.06
CA THR A 41 -19.94 -13.96 -7.36
C THR A 41 -21.21 -13.82 -8.19
N GLY A 42 -21.39 -14.74 -9.16
CA GLY A 42 -22.56 -14.76 -10.00
C GLY A 42 -23.08 -16.18 -10.22
N ILE A 43 -24.40 -16.29 -10.19
CA ILE A 43 -25.13 -17.54 -10.46
C ILE A 43 -25.98 -17.35 -11.70
N ALA A 44 -26.07 -18.38 -12.53
CA ALA A 44 -26.94 -18.36 -13.70
C ALA A 44 -28.42 -18.37 -13.29
N PRO A 45 -29.27 -17.61 -13.99
CA PRO A 45 -30.72 -17.67 -13.75
C PRO A 45 -31.30 -19.05 -13.97
N ASN A 46 -32.34 -19.40 -13.21
CA ASN A 46 -33.06 -20.67 -13.38
C ASN A 46 -33.57 -20.85 -14.82
N GLY A 47 -33.47 -22.05 -15.34
CA GLY A 47 -33.88 -22.40 -16.70
C GLY A 47 -32.85 -22.11 -17.79
N THR A 48 -31.68 -21.57 -17.45
CA THR A 48 -30.55 -21.42 -18.38
C THR A 48 -29.57 -22.59 -18.25
N THR A 49 -28.98 -23.04 -19.36
CA THR A 49 -28.04 -24.18 -19.40
C THR A 49 -26.87 -23.90 -20.30
N GLY A 50 -25.80 -24.70 -20.17
CA GLY A 50 -24.66 -24.72 -21.07
C GLY A 50 -23.93 -23.38 -21.17
N ALA A 51 -23.60 -22.93 -22.36
CA ALA A 51 -22.86 -21.69 -22.62
C ALA A 51 -23.62 -20.43 -22.18
N GLN A 52 -24.97 -20.42 -22.34
CA GLN A 52 -25.78 -19.29 -21.93
C GLN A 52 -25.73 -19.08 -20.42
N ALA A 53 -25.87 -20.15 -19.64
CA ALA A 53 -25.75 -20.09 -18.17
C ALA A 53 -24.41 -19.51 -17.74
N ARG A 54 -23.30 -19.98 -18.32
CA ARG A 54 -21.95 -19.49 -18.00
C ARG A 54 -21.77 -18.02 -18.31
N VAL A 55 -22.23 -17.54 -19.47
CA VAL A 55 -22.14 -16.11 -19.84
C VAL A 55 -22.94 -15.23 -18.89
N LEU A 56 -24.13 -15.66 -18.47
CA LEU A 56 -24.97 -14.89 -17.55
C LEU A 56 -24.38 -14.90 -16.14
N ALA A 57 -23.89 -16.03 -15.64
CA ALA A 57 -23.21 -16.12 -14.36
C ALA A 57 -21.95 -15.22 -14.31
N ARG A 58 -21.12 -15.26 -15.36
CA ARG A 58 -19.94 -14.40 -15.49
C ARG A 58 -20.31 -12.91 -15.45
N ARG A 59 -21.36 -12.51 -16.19
CA ARG A 59 -21.83 -11.10 -16.15
C ARG A 59 -22.31 -10.67 -14.78
N ALA A 60 -23.02 -11.55 -14.07
CA ALA A 60 -23.47 -11.30 -12.71
C ALA A 60 -22.28 -11.15 -11.75
N ALA A 61 -21.26 -12.03 -11.85
CA ALA A 61 -20.05 -11.95 -11.04
C ALA A 61 -19.27 -10.65 -11.29
N ILE A 62 -19.13 -10.22 -12.55
CA ILE A 62 -18.48 -8.94 -12.88
C ILE A 62 -19.25 -7.77 -12.28
N ALA A 63 -20.58 -7.74 -12.40
CA ALA A 63 -21.39 -6.67 -11.85
C ALA A 63 -21.30 -6.61 -10.30
N ASP A 64 -21.27 -7.76 -9.65
CA ASP A 64 -21.08 -7.86 -8.20
C ASP A 64 -19.68 -7.42 -7.78
N ALA A 65 -18.62 -7.87 -8.48
CA ALA A 65 -17.25 -7.42 -8.22
C ALA A 65 -17.10 -5.90 -8.38
N GLN A 66 -17.71 -5.30 -9.41
CA GLN A 66 -17.68 -3.85 -9.63
C GLN A 66 -18.37 -3.09 -8.49
N ARG A 67 -19.52 -3.59 -7.99
CA ARG A 67 -20.22 -3.00 -6.85
C ARG A 67 -19.36 -3.06 -5.59
N GLN A 68 -18.82 -4.24 -5.26
CA GLN A 68 -17.95 -4.42 -4.09
C GLN A 68 -16.67 -3.59 -4.20
N LEU A 69 -16.07 -3.49 -5.41
CA LEU A 69 -14.90 -2.66 -5.63
C LEU A 69 -15.19 -1.18 -5.38
N ALA A 70 -16.36 -0.69 -5.82
CA ALA A 70 -16.77 0.69 -5.57
C ALA A 70 -16.94 0.96 -4.06
N GLU A 71 -17.55 0.03 -3.33
CA GLU A 71 -17.68 0.11 -1.87
C GLU A 71 -16.31 0.13 -1.18
N ALA A 72 -15.40 -0.78 -1.57
CA ALA A 72 -14.05 -0.84 -1.03
C ALA A 72 -13.23 0.42 -1.33
N VAL A 73 -13.31 0.96 -2.54
CA VAL A 73 -12.63 2.21 -2.94
C VAL A 73 -13.17 3.41 -2.15
N ASN A 74 -14.48 3.49 -1.93
CA ASN A 74 -15.09 4.56 -1.13
C ASN A 74 -14.56 4.58 0.31
N GLY A 75 -14.26 3.41 0.88
CA GLY A 75 -13.71 3.26 2.22
C GLY A 75 -12.20 3.55 2.34
N VAL A 76 -11.48 3.81 1.25
CA VAL A 76 -10.04 4.10 1.31
C VAL A 76 -9.81 5.44 2.00
N ASN A 77 -8.93 5.45 3.01
CA ASN A 77 -8.51 6.67 3.69
C ASN A 77 -7.53 7.46 2.80
N VAL A 78 -7.90 8.69 2.43
CA VAL A 78 -7.04 9.58 1.66
C VAL A 78 -6.02 10.24 2.59
N ASP A 79 -6.47 10.77 3.69
CA ASP A 79 -5.67 11.32 4.78
C ASP A 79 -6.30 10.95 6.15
N ALA A 80 -5.84 11.59 7.22
CA ALA A 80 -6.33 11.31 8.57
C ALA A 80 -7.81 11.66 8.81
N GLU A 81 -8.38 12.53 7.99
CA GLU A 81 -9.71 13.12 8.22
C GLU A 81 -10.71 12.70 7.13
N THR A 82 -10.23 12.29 5.96
CA THR A 82 -11.03 12.15 4.75
C THR A 82 -10.89 10.78 4.10
N THR A 83 -12.01 10.22 3.67
CA THR A 83 -12.07 9.05 2.78
C THR A 83 -12.36 9.47 1.34
N VAL A 84 -12.19 8.53 0.39
CA VAL A 84 -12.57 8.73 -1.02
C VAL A 84 -14.06 9.11 -1.14
N GLU A 85 -14.94 8.46 -0.37
CA GLU A 85 -16.37 8.76 -0.36
C GLU A 85 -16.66 10.21 0.04
N GLN A 86 -16.08 10.66 1.14
CA GLN A 86 -16.27 12.03 1.62
C GLN A 86 -15.79 13.07 0.61
N MET A 87 -14.67 12.82 -0.07
CA MET A 87 -14.19 13.68 -1.13
C MET A 87 -15.12 13.67 -2.35
N ALA A 88 -15.67 12.52 -2.72
CA ALA A 88 -16.62 12.40 -3.83
C ALA A 88 -17.97 13.06 -3.53
N VAL A 89 -18.40 13.12 -2.27
CA VAL A 89 -19.61 13.84 -1.84
C VAL A 89 -19.40 15.35 -1.92
N THR A 90 -18.22 15.84 -1.57
CA THR A 90 -17.91 17.28 -1.53
C THR A 90 -17.49 17.86 -2.87
N SER A 91 -17.11 17.03 -3.84
CA SER A 91 -16.60 17.47 -5.14
C SER A 91 -17.11 16.61 -6.30
N ASP A 92 -17.89 17.22 -7.19
CA ASP A 92 -18.39 16.58 -8.42
C ASP A 92 -17.24 16.16 -9.35
N ILE A 93 -16.14 16.90 -9.34
CA ILE A 93 -14.94 16.58 -10.12
C ILE A 93 -14.30 15.28 -9.61
N VAL A 94 -14.11 15.16 -8.29
CA VAL A 94 -13.58 13.94 -7.66
C VAL A 94 -14.51 12.78 -7.92
N ARG A 95 -15.82 12.94 -7.71
CA ARG A 95 -16.82 11.90 -7.98
C ARG A 95 -16.73 11.38 -9.43
N THR A 96 -16.61 12.29 -10.39
CA THR A 96 -16.50 11.93 -11.81
C THR A 96 -15.22 11.18 -12.10
N LYS A 97 -14.09 11.64 -11.54
CA LYS A 97 -12.78 10.99 -11.69
C LYS A 97 -12.77 9.58 -11.05
N VAL A 98 -13.29 9.43 -9.83
CA VAL A 98 -13.40 8.14 -9.14
C VAL A 98 -14.27 7.17 -9.96
N SER A 99 -15.43 7.65 -10.47
CA SER A 99 -16.29 6.82 -11.34
C SER A 99 -15.59 6.38 -12.63
N ALA A 100 -14.78 7.25 -13.23
CA ALA A 100 -13.99 6.91 -14.42
C ALA A 100 -12.88 5.89 -14.08
N THR A 101 -12.21 6.06 -12.94
CA THR A 101 -11.17 5.17 -12.44
C THR A 101 -11.72 3.76 -12.17
N LEU A 102 -12.87 3.65 -11.52
CA LEU A 102 -13.57 2.37 -11.27
C LEU A 102 -13.88 1.59 -12.55
N LYS A 103 -14.23 2.28 -13.64
CA LYS A 103 -14.44 1.64 -14.96
C LYS A 103 -13.15 1.06 -15.56
N GLY A 104 -11.99 1.53 -15.12
CA GLY A 104 -10.67 1.04 -15.51
C GLY A 104 -10.16 -0.16 -14.71
N ALA A 105 -10.94 -0.65 -13.73
CA ALA A 105 -10.56 -1.80 -12.93
C ALA A 105 -10.32 -3.06 -13.78
N LYS A 106 -9.31 -3.85 -13.40
CA LYS A 106 -8.90 -5.03 -14.17
C LYS A 106 -9.39 -6.31 -13.52
N ILE A 107 -9.87 -7.25 -14.32
CA ILE A 107 -10.11 -8.62 -13.90
C ILE A 107 -8.75 -9.31 -13.82
N VAL A 108 -8.40 -9.83 -12.65
CA VAL A 108 -7.12 -10.52 -12.38
C VAL A 108 -7.29 -12.02 -12.22
N SER A 109 -8.49 -12.48 -11.88
CA SER A 109 -8.82 -13.89 -11.75
C SER A 109 -10.28 -14.16 -12.11
N GLU A 110 -10.55 -15.29 -12.71
CA GLU A 110 -11.88 -15.81 -12.97
C GLU A 110 -11.89 -17.32 -12.68
N ASN A 111 -12.85 -17.79 -11.90
CA ASN A 111 -12.99 -19.18 -11.51
C ASN A 111 -14.46 -19.62 -11.58
N ILE A 112 -14.67 -20.95 -11.67
CA ILE A 112 -15.97 -21.57 -11.40
C ILE A 112 -15.79 -22.33 -10.10
N THR A 113 -16.60 -22.01 -9.11
CA THR A 113 -16.57 -22.62 -7.80
C THR A 113 -17.14 -24.05 -7.84
N SER A 114 -16.88 -24.86 -6.80
CA SER A 114 -17.31 -26.26 -6.74
C SER A 114 -18.85 -26.43 -6.76
N ASP A 115 -19.59 -25.41 -6.33
CA ASP A 115 -21.05 -25.33 -6.37
C ASP A 115 -21.62 -24.78 -7.69
N GLY A 116 -20.73 -24.47 -8.67
CA GLY A 116 -21.10 -24.03 -10.01
C GLY A 116 -21.34 -22.53 -10.16
N ALA A 117 -21.07 -21.72 -9.12
CA ALA A 117 -21.08 -20.28 -9.25
C ALA A 117 -19.86 -19.78 -10.04
N TYR A 118 -19.96 -18.60 -10.64
CA TYR A 118 -18.85 -17.93 -11.28
C TYR A 118 -18.27 -16.87 -10.33
N GLU A 119 -16.96 -16.91 -10.15
CA GLU A 119 -16.24 -15.95 -9.31
C GLU A 119 -15.30 -15.11 -10.16
N VAL A 120 -15.29 -13.80 -9.90
CA VAL A 120 -14.41 -12.83 -10.57
C VAL A 120 -13.70 -11.98 -9.53
N THR A 121 -12.37 -11.93 -9.60
CA THR A 121 -11.57 -11.00 -8.81
C THR A 121 -11.19 -9.80 -9.67
N MET A 122 -11.52 -8.60 -9.20
CA MET A 122 -11.13 -7.34 -9.81
C MET A 122 -10.17 -6.57 -8.91
N GLN A 123 -9.25 -5.83 -9.54
CA GLN A 123 -8.29 -4.98 -8.83
C GLN A 123 -8.22 -3.58 -9.43
N LEU A 124 -7.96 -2.61 -8.56
CA LEU A 124 -7.69 -1.22 -8.89
C LEU A 124 -6.43 -0.75 -8.15
N PRO A 125 -5.42 -0.21 -8.83
CA PRO A 125 -4.22 0.31 -8.17
C PRO A 125 -4.52 1.61 -7.43
N MET A 126 -3.90 1.78 -6.25
CA MET A 126 -4.00 3.02 -5.48
C MET A 126 -3.16 4.14 -6.08
N PHE A 127 -2.00 3.80 -6.68
CA PHE A 127 -1.05 4.73 -7.30
C PHE A 127 -0.76 4.33 -8.74
N GLY A 128 -0.18 5.23 -9.52
CA GLY A 128 0.12 5.03 -10.93
C GLY A 128 -0.90 5.65 -11.88
N THR A 129 -0.81 5.27 -13.14
CA THR A 129 -1.72 5.75 -14.19
C THR A 129 -3.13 5.18 -13.98
N SER A 130 -4.15 6.02 -14.09
CA SER A 130 -5.56 5.64 -13.88
C SER A 130 -5.82 5.04 -12.49
N SER A 131 -5.18 5.59 -11.48
CA SER A 131 -5.24 5.15 -10.08
C SER A 131 -6.21 5.98 -9.24
N ILE A 132 -6.47 5.50 -8.02
CA ILE A 132 -7.26 6.25 -7.02
C ILE A 132 -6.56 7.58 -6.70
N ALA A 133 -5.23 7.59 -6.51
CA ALA A 133 -4.46 8.79 -6.21
C ALA A 133 -4.69 9.91 -7.23
N GLN A 134 -4.68 9.57 -8.52
CA GLN A 134 -4.94 10.54 -9.60
C GLN A 134 -6.36 11.13 -9.55
N ALA A 135 -7.31 10.40 -8.99
CA ALA A 135 -8.69 10.87 -8.85
C ALA A 135 -8.87 11.80 -7.63
N VAL A 136 -8.18 11.51 -6.50
CA VAL A 136 -8.48 12.13 -5.21
C VAL A 136 -7.40 13.08 -4.68
N LEU A 137 -6.11 12.89 -5.02
CA LEU A 137 -5.05 13.77 -4.55
C LEU A 137 -4.94 15.02 -5.46
N PRO A 138 -5.23 16.22 -4.96
CA PRO A 138 -4.99 17.43 -5.73
C PRO A 138 -3.49 17.77 -5.74
N PRO A 139 -3.00 18.45 -6.79
CA PRO A 139 -1.66 19.03 -6.74
C PRO A 139 -1.58 20.05 -5.58
N PRO A 140 -0.45 20.12 -4.86
CA PRO A 140 -0.27 21.12 -3.83
C PRO A 140 -0.24 22.51 -4.46
N GLU A 141 -0.89 23.50 -3.84
CA GLU A 141 -0.90 24.88 -4.34
C GLU A 141 0.51 25.47 -4.41
N VAL A 142 1.34 25.16 -3.41
CA VAL A 142 2.74 25.57 -3.33
C VAL A 142 3.56 24.42 -2.74
N LYS A 143 4.67 24.09 -3.41
CA LYS A 143 5.64 23.13 -2.86
C LYS A 143 6.43 23.81 -1.75
N VAL A 144 6.38 23.23 -0.55
CA VAL A 144 7.09 23.72 0.64
C VAL A 144 8.37 22.89 0.83
N PRO A 145 9.53 23.50 1.08
CA PRO A 145 10.74 22.75 1.42
C PRO A 145 10.56 21.96 2.72
N PHE A 146 11.36 20.91 2.91
CA PHE A 146 11.42 20.24 4.18
C PHE A 146 11.89 21.21 5.28
N PRO A 147 11.39 21.08 6.52
CA PRO A 147 11.84 21.93 7.62
C PRO A 147 13.35 21.82 7.84
N THR A 148 13.96 22.88 8.32
CA THR A 148 15.34 22.84 8.80
C THR A 148 15.39 22.21 10.18
N PRO A 149 16.36 21.31 10.44
CA PRO A 149 16.54 20.75 11.78
C PRO A 149 16.74 21.87 12.81
N THR A 150 16.06 21.78 13.94
CA THR A 150 16.34 22.66 15.10
C THR A 150 17.65 22.21 15.73
N VAL A 151 18.71 22.97 15.53
CA VAL A 151 20.03 22.65 16.10
C VAL A 151 20.00 22.92 17.58
N ASP A 152 19.85 21.87 18.41
CA ASP A 152 20.27 21.96 19.79
C ASP A 152 21.81 21.87 19.79
N THR A 153 22.49 22.97 20.08
CA THR A 153 23.95 23.12 20.06
C THR A 153 24.69 22.16 20.98
N LYS A 154 24.00 21.32 21.73
CA LYS A 154 24.54 20.36 22.70
C LYS A 154 24.63 18.93 22.17
N VAL A 155 24.02 18.62 21.02
CA VAL A 155 24.05 17.25 20.46
C VAL A 155 24.77 17.28 19.11
N THR A 156 25.97 16.74 19.08
CA THR A 156 26.67 16.47 17.81
C THR A 156 26.02 15.27 17.15
N VAL A 157 25.13 15.49 16.19
CA VAL A 157 24.56 14.43 15.37
C VAL A 157 25.59 14.11 14.29
N THR A 158 26.16 12.90 14.34
CA THR A 158 26.99 12.41 13.23
C THR A 158 26.07 12.04 12.08
N VAL A 159 26.19 12.74 10.95
CA VAL A 159 25.38 12.49 9.74
C VAL A 159 26.00 11.30 8.99
N ASN A 160 25.18 10.30 8.70
CA ASN A 160 25.56 9.17 7.86
C ASN A 160 24.92 9.32 6.47
N SER A 161 25.63 9.95 5.54
CA SER A 161 25.13 10.24 4.18
C SER A 161 24.78 8.99 3.34
N GLY A 162 24.89 7.79 3.90
CA GLY A 162 24.65 6.53 3.21
C GLY A 162 23.23 5.97 3.32
N TYR A 163 22.30 6.63 4.02
CA TYR A 163 20.94 6.12 4.13
C TYR A 163 20.17 6.21 2.81
N THR A 164 19.49 5.10 2.47
CA THR A 164 18.73 4.95 1.22
C THR A 164 17.27 5.33 1.35
N GLY A 165 16.74 5.30 2.55
CA GLY A 165 15.34 5.61 2.90
C GLY A 165 15.15 5.64 4.41
N VAL A 166 13.91 5.74 4.85
CA VAL A 166 13.53 5.67 6.25
C VAL A 166 12.45 4.63 6.48
N ILE A 167 12.58 3.89 7.57
CA ILE A 167 11.55 3.02 8.13
C ILE A 167 11.12 3.62 9.46
N VAL A 168 9.83 3.96 9.58
CA VAL A 168 9.23 4.39 10.83
C VAL A 168 8.48 3.21 11.43
N ASP A 169 8.96 2.71 12.55
CA ASP A 169 8.33 1.58 13.25
C ASP A 169 7.16 2.09 14.12
N CYS A 170 5.95 1.80 13.67
CA CYS A 170 4.69 2.15 14.33
C CYS A 170 4.00 0.93 14.96
N ARG A 171 4.66 -0.22 14.96
CA ARG A 171 4.06 -1.46 15.48
C ARG A 171 3.68 -1.33 16.94
N GLY A 172 2.50 -1.85 17.27
CA GLY A 172 1.93 -1.80 18.61
C GLY A 172 1.12 -0.52 18.91
N PHE A 173 1.09 0.46 18.01
CA PHE A 173 0.29 1.67 18.17
C PHE A 173 -1.05 1.64 17.41
N GLY A 174 -1.27 0.65 16.52
CA GLY A 174 -2.49 0.56 15.72
C GLY A 174 -2.56 1.65 14.64
N LEU A 175 -1.51 1.75 13.82
CA LEU A 175 -1.46 2.68 12.69
C LEU A 175 -2.59 2.40 11.70
N ASN A 176 -3.35 3.43 11.35
CA ASN A 176 -4.35 3.42 10.28
C ASN A 176 -3.69 3.89 8.99
N PRO A 177 -3.47 3.03 7.99
CA PRO A 177 -2.89 3.43 6.72
C PRO A 177 -3.74 4.45 5.98
N VAL A 178 -3.08 5.42 5.33
CA VAL A 178 -3.69 6.48 4.50
C VAL A 178 -2.86 6.71 3.25
N MET A 179 -3.46 7.28 2.20
CA MET A 179 -2.75 7.58 0.96
C MET A 179 -1.78 8.75 1.09
N SER A 180 -2.09 9.71 1.97
CA SER A 180 -1.32 10.93 2.18
C SER A 180 -0.91 11.11 3.66
N PRO A 181 0.02 10.26 4.16
CA PRO A 181 0.46 10.33 5.55
C PRO A 181 1.36 11.53 5.82
N VAL A 182 1.39 11.97 7.08
CA VAL A 182 2.27 13.04 7.56
C VAL A 182 3.13 12.49 8.70
N ILE A 183 4.44 12.74 8.66
CA ILE A 183 5.31 12.51 9.82
C ILE A 183 5.44 13.83 10.57
N LYS A 184 5.19 13.81 11.88
CA LYS A 184 5.31 14.96 12.78
C LYS A 184 6.39 14.72 13.83
N ASP A 185 6.88 15.79 14.46
CA ASP A 185 7.61 15.68 15.72
C ASP A 185 6.68 15.91 16.92
N THR A 186 7.22 15.73 18.14
CA THR A 186 6.49 15.96 19.39
C THR A 186 6.04 17.40 19.60
N ASN A 187 6.65 18.37 18.90
CA ASN A 187 6.24 19.77 18.91
C ASN A 187 5.12 20.07 17.90
N GLY A 188 4.70 19.07 17.10
CA GLY A 188 3.69 19.22 16.05
C GLY A 188 4.24 19.73 14.72
N THR A 189 5.57 19.85 14.57
CA THR A 189 6.19 20.23 13.31
C THR A 189 5.98 19.12 12.28
N LYS A 190 5.46 19.47 11.11
CA LYS A 190 5.33 18.51 9.98
C LYS A 190 6.70 18.31 9.34
N LEU A 191 7.30 17.15 9.53
CA LEU A 191 8.62 16.79 9.01
C LEU A 191 8.55 16.26 7.58
N TYR A 192 7.43 15.63 7.21
CA TYR A 192 7.16 15.02 5.92
C TYR A 192 5.66 15.06 5.62
N GLY A 193 5.31 15.38 4.38
CA GLY A 193 3.93 15.43 3.94
C GLY A 193 3.82 15.78 2.44
N HIS A 194 2.62 15.75 1.90
CA HIS A 194 2.33 15.95 0.49
C HIS A 194 2.92 17.27 -0.06
N GLN A 195 2.87 18.35 0.72
CA GLN A 195 3.37 19.66 0.31
C GLN A 195 4.89 19.71 0.06
N ASN A 196 5.65 18.75 0.59
CA ASN A 196 7.10 18.70 0.43
C ASN A 196 7.54 17.96 -0.83
N LEU A 197 6.62 17.28 -1.51
CA LEU A 197 6.93 16.29 -2.54
C LEU A 197 6.62 16.78 -3.95
N ASP A 198 7.19 16.10 -4.91
CA ASP A 198 6.81 16.24 -6.31
C ASP A 198 5.48 15.53 -6.55
N TYR A 199 4.53 16.23 -7.16
CA TYR A 199 3.18 15.72 -7.36
C TYR A 199 3.14 14.47 -8.26
N ASP A 200 3.89 14.50 -9.37
CA ASP A 200 3.89 13.38 -10.32
C ASP A 200 4.50 12.13 -9.69
N LEU A 201 5.50 12.31 -8.81
CA LEU A 201 6.09 11.22 -8.04
C LEU A 201 5.07 10.64 -7.04
N VAL A 202 4.32 11.50 -6.34
CA VAL A 202 3.28 11.07 -5.40
C VAL A 202 2.18 10.28 -6.11
N ILE A 203 1.71 10.75 -7.28
CA ILE A 203 0.70 10.04 -8.05
C ILE A 203 1.23 8.70 -8.56
N ARG A 204 2.48 8.65 -9.02
CA ARG A 204 3.07 7.44 -9.61
C ARG A 204 3.39 6.37 -8.57
N ASP A 205 4.04 6.75 -7.48
CA ASP A 205 4.65 5.82 -6.53
C ASP A 205 4.01 5.88 -5.13
N GLY A 206 3.19 6.88 -4.84
CA GLY A 206 2.70 7.17 -3.50
C GLY A 206 3.73 7.86 -2.62
N MET A 207 3.30 8.30 -1.44
CA MET A 207 4.16 8.98 -0.48
C MET A 207 4.96 8.02 0.40
N ALA A 208 4.38 6.88 0.74
CA ALA A 208 4.98 5.85 1.57
C ALA A 208 4.44 4.48 1.18
N SER A 209 5.09 3.42 1.64
CA SER A 209 4.51 2.08 1.68
C SER A 209 4.29 1.64 3.13
N TYR A 210 3.41 0.67 3.29
CA TYR A 210 3.07 0.06 4.57
C TYR A 210 3.52 -1.39 4.55
N ALA A 211 4.12 -1.86 5.63
CA ALA A 211 4.66 -3.20 5.73
C ALA A 211 4.45 -3.77 7.13
N HIS A 212 4.23 -5.07 7.24
CA HIS A 212 4.10 -5.72 8.53
C HIS A 212 5.46 -6.03 9.16
N ASP A 213 6.49 -6.20 8.33
CA ASP A 213 7.84 -6.50 8.79
C ASP A 213 8.93 -5.89 7.87
N MET A 214 10.19 -6.04 8.29
CA MET A 214 11.34 -5.49 7.58
C MET A 214 11.58 -6.14 6.21
N THR A 215 11.12 -7.36 5.97
CA THR A 215 11.32 -8.06 4.68
C THR A 215 10.49 -7.46 3.56
N GLN A 216 9.37 -6.84 3.92
CA GLN A 216 8.46 -6.14 3.03
C GLN A 216 8.83 -4.66 2.82
N ALA A 217 9.82 -4.14 3.56
CA ALA A 217 10.20 -2.73 3.57
C ALA A 217 11.16 -2.33 2.43
N SER A 218 11.08 -2.98 1.27
CA SER A 218 12.03 -2.81 0.15
C SER A 218 12.11 -1.38 -0.39
N ARG A 219 11.03 -0.59 -0.27
CA ARG A 219 10.99 0.82 -0.70
C ARG A 219 12.01 1.70 0.01
N ALA A 220 12.39 1.38 1.25
CA ALA A 220 13.40 2.12 1.99
C ALA A 220 14.85 1.81 1.53
N GLY A 221 15.00 0.87 0.59
CA GLY A 221 16.30 0.49 0.02
C GLY A 221 17.12 -0.42 0.93
N SER A 222 18.42 -0.55 0.61
CA SER A 222 19.31 -1.52 1.26
C SER A 222 19.92 -1.07 2.58
N ASN A 223 19.90 0.23 2.87
CA ASN A 223 20.42 0.82 4.11
C ASN A 223 19.47 1.87 4.66
N PRO A 224 18.30 1.47 5.22
CA PRO A 224 17.33 2.40 5.74
C PRO A 224 17.73 2.97 7.10
N LEU A 225 17.39 4.24 7.35
CA LEU A 225 17.31 4.80 8.68
C LEU A 225 16.09 4.23 9.39
N VAL A 226 16.28 3.52 10.50
CA VAL A 226 15.16 2.97 11.28
C VAL A 226 14.89 3.87 12.48
N ILE A 227 13.66 4.34 12.60
CA ILE A 227 13.20 5.20 13.71
C ILE A 227 11.91 4.60 14.27
N LYS A 228 11.80 4.57 15.60
CA LYS A 228 10.55 4.17 16.25
C LYS A 228 9.68 5.39 16.49
N ALA A 229 8.39 5.30 16.15
CA ALA A 229 7.42 6.32 16.53
C ALA A 229 7.25 6.35 18.05
N GLU A 230 7.06 7.54 18.63
CA GLU A 230 6.68 7.68 20.05
C GLU A 230 5.20 7.46 20.28
N ARG A 231 4.40 7.90 19.32
CA ARG A 231 2.94 7.77 19.31
C ARG A 231 2.40 8.01 17.90
N LEU A 232 1.10 7.86 17.75
CA LEU A 232 0.37 8.29 16.57
C LEU A 232 -0.48 9.53 16.87
N ALA A 233 -0.76 10.31 15.84
CA ALA A 233 -1.66 11.45 15.87
C ALA A 233 -2.73 11.33 14.77
N ASP A 234 -3.71 12.23 14.81
CA ASP A 234 -4.72 12.41 13.77
C ASP A 234 -5.38 11.06 13.42
N HIS A 235 -6.22 10.54 14.31
CA HIS A 235 -6.92 9.26 14.17
C HIS A 235 -5.99 8.05 13.88
N ASN A 236 -4.78 8.08 14.48
CA ASN A 236 -3.74 7.08 14.30
C ASN A 236 -3.19 6.96 12.86
N ALA A 237 -3.34 7.98 12.03
CA ALA A 237 -2.83 7.96 10.66
C ALA A 237 -1.40 8.50 10.53
N ASN A 238 -0.97 9.37 11.47
CA ASN A 238 0.26 10.13 11.34
C ASN A 238 1.26 9.78 12.46
N PRO A 239 2.42 9.20 12.13
CA PRO A 239 3.48 8.94 13.09
C PRO A 239 4.05 10.23 13.68
N VAL A 240 4.31 10.20 15.00
CA VAL A 240 4.97 11.27 15.73
C VAL A 240 6.31 10.75 16.25
N LEU A 241 7.39 11.43 15.87
CA LEU A 241 8.76 11.15 16.28
C LEU A 241 9.17 12.05 17.44
N SER A 242 10.16 11.62 18.22
CA SER A 242 10.85 12.53 19.13
C SER A 242 11.45 13.70 18.34
N THR A 243 11.60 14.86 19.00
CA THR A 243 12.28 16.01 18.37
C THR A 243 13.71 15.64 17.94
N SER A 244 14.41 14.81 18.72
CA SER A 244 15.75 14.32 18.38
C SER A 244 15.75 13.47 17.13
N ASP A 245 14.82 12.51 17.02
CA ASP A 245 14.70 11.64 15.84
C ASP A 245 14.19 12.40 14.62
N GLY A 246 13.31 13.37 14.80
CA GLY A 246 12.87 14.28 13.75
C GLY A 246 14.03 15.11 13.18
N ASN A 247 14.88 15.65 14.06
CA ASN A 247 16.10 16.36 13.64
C ASN A 247 17.08 15.43 12.91
N LYS A 248 17.29 14.21 13.43
CA LYS A 248 18.12 13.20 12.77
C LYS A 248 17.57 12.85 11.38
N LEU A 249 16.27 12.62 11.25
CA LEU A 249 15.60 12.36 9.97
C LEU A 249 15.89 13.46 8.95
N LEU A 250 15.73 14.73 9.34
CA LEU A 250 15.95 15.88 8.47
C LEU A 250 17.42 16.06 8.08
N LEU A 251 18.36 15.89 9.03
CA LEU A 251 19.79 15.96 8.76
C LEU A 251 20.24 14.89 7.77
N GLU A 252 19.82 13.65 7.97
CA GLU A 252 20.15 12.54 7.07
C GLU A 252 19.48 12.71 5.69
N ASN A 253 18.26 13.24 5.66
CA ASN A 253 17.61 13.58 4.40
C ASN A 253 18.34 14.71 3.65
N ASN A 254 18.86 15.72 4.33
CA ASN A 254 19.64 16.79 3.68
C ASN A 254 20.89 16.23 2.98
N ALA A 255 21.49 15.18 3.51
CA ALA A 255 22.66 14.54 2.90
C ALA A 255 22.31 13.58 1.77
N SER A 256 21.17 12.90 1.82
CA SER A 256 20.86 11.79 0.91
C SER A 256 19.59 12.00 0.06
N GLY A 257 18.67 12.89 0.46
CA GLY A 257 17.46 13.23 -0.29
C GLY A 257 16.41 12.12 -0.36
N PHE A 258 16.42 11.15 0.55
CA PHE A 258 15.52 10.00 0.46
C PHE A 258 14.04 10.35 0.66
N LEU A 259 13.71 11.39 1.46
CA LEU A 259 12.33 11.85 1.61
C LEU A 259 11.78 12.43 0.29
N SER A 260 12.61 13.17 -0.44
CA SER A 260 12.22 13.71 -1.76
C SER A 260 11.93 12.61 -2.79
N ARG A 261 12.51 11.43 -2.61
CA ARG A 261 12.26 10.24 -3.44
C ARG A 261 11.16 9.34 -2.90
N THR A 262 10.45 9.79 -1.86
CA THR A 262 9.39 9.00 -1.19
C THR A 262 9.85 7.62 -0.69
N ALA A 263 11.15 7.48 -0.36
CA ALA A 263 11.72 6.24 0.16
C ALA A 263 11.38 6.07 1.66
N VAL A 264 10.09 6.01 1.94
CA VAL A 264 9.48 5.98 3.28
C VAL A 264 8.65 4.72 3.43
N VAL A 265 8.84 4.02 4.54
CA VAL A 265 8.06 2.83 4.91
C VAL A 265 7.56 2.98 6.34
N PHE A 266 6.31 2.65 6.57
CA PHE A 266 5.73 2.50 7.90
C PHE A 266 5.55 1.02 8.22
N LEU A 267 6.13 0.56 9.35
CA LEU A 267 5.81 -0.76 9.91
C LEU A 267 4.59 -0.63 10.82
N TYR A 268 3.54 -1.50 10.64
CA TYR A 268 2.27 -1.39 11.34
C TYR A 268 1.69 -2.72 11.80
#